data_3c80d9b2cdf1c261b953de6b913df76e
#
_entry.id   3c80d9b2cdf1c261b953de6b913df76e
#
_cell.length_a   1.000
_cell.length_b   1.000
_cell.length_c   1.000
_cell.angle_alpha   90.00
_cell.angle_beta   90.00
_cell.angle_gamma   90.00
#
_symmetry.space_group_name_H-M   'P 1'
#
loop_
_entity.id
_entity.type
_entity.pdbx_description
1 polymer ?
#
loop_
_entity_poly.entity_id
_entity_poly.type
_entity_poly.pdbx_seq_one_letter_code
_entity_poly.pdbx_strand_id
1 'polypeptide(L)'
;ETSTESVEPTSSQDESTEEESTEEQTSEEASTEEPTTQETTPEETTTEAPEWSEQAPTEDTKGLTFSFSEDGQTVSVTGFDGSRSIVEIPQTYSGAKVTSIATGAFRGQTMITDVIIPEGVTYIGREAFAGCSALVHVQIPTTVTQVGANLFEGTPYDSTLTGEVVYINSILYRCQSDATTVA
;
A
#
# COMPACT_ATOMS: atom_id res chain seq x y z
N GLU A 1 -35.20 8.65 51.75
CA GLU A 1 -35.81 9.97 51.58
C GLU A 1 -35.11 10.67 50.42
N THR A 2 -35.79 10.68 49.33
CA THR A 2 -36.29 11.85 48.52
C THR A 2 -35.16 12.59 47.84
N SER A 3 -35.16 12.94 46.59
CA SER A 3 -36.17 13.21 45.55
C SER A 3 -35.41 13.48 44.26
N THR A 4 -35.81 12.91 43.21
CA THR A 4 -36.29 13.49 41.93
C THR A 4 -35.79 14.89 41.59
N GLU A 5 -35.24 15.09 40.39
CA GLU A 5 -35.91 15.96 39.42
C GLU A 5 -35.30 15.87 38.02
N SER A 6 -36.13 15.49 37.12
CA SER A 6 -35.98 15.58 35.67
C SER A 6 -36.18 17.01 35.23
N VAL A 7 -35.42 17.45 34.23
CA VAL A 7 -35.90 18.49 33.28
C VAL A 7 -35.28 18.27 31.90
N GLU A 8 -36.07 17.80 31.00
CA GLU A 8 -36.10 18.19 29.58
C GLU A 8 -37.22 19.21 29.41
N PRO A 9 -37.53 19.77 28.26
CA PRO A 9 -36.78 20.16 27.05
C PRO A 9 -37.06 21.62 26.63
N THR A 10 -36.50 22.10 25.51
CA THR A 10 -37.17 23.01 24.51
C THR A 10 -36.24 23.24 23.35
N SER A 11 -36.48 22.77 22.22
CA SER A 11 -37.15 23.21 20.98
C SER A 11 -37.22 24.71 20.73
N SER A 12 -36.62 25.10 19.64
CA SER A 12 -37.03 26.19 18.71
C SER A 12 -36.13 26.12 17.49
N GLN A 13 -36.60 25.73 16.44
CA GLN A 13 -37.00 26.18 15.11
C GLN A 13 -36.95 27.69 14.91
N ASP A 14 -36.35 28.07 13.80
CA ASP A 14 -36.84 29.06 12.79
C ASP A 14 -35.71 29.18 11.75
N GLU A 15 -35.96 28.81 10.59
CA GLU A 15 -36.67 29.35 9.41
C GLU A 15 -35.89 30.40 8.62
N SER A 16 -35.64 30.01 7.36
CA SER A 16 -35.77 30.75 6.10
C SER A 16 -34.93 32.00 5.84
N THR A 17 -34.26 32.04 4.75
CA THR A 17 -34.68 32.85 3.58
C THR A 17 -33.81 32.55 2.37
N GLU A 18 -34.47 32.23 1.27
CA GLU A 18 -34.09 32.27 -0.13
C GLU A 18 -33.72 33.67 -0.58
N GLU A 19 -32.97 33.78 -1.63
CA GLU A 19 -33.11 34.63 -2.84
C GLU A 19 -31.85 34.45 -3.67
N GLU A 20 -31.84 33.79 -4.80
CA GLU A 20 -32.32 34.09 -6.16
C GLU A 20 -31.84 35.45 -6.73
N SER A 21 -31.10 35.37 -7.80
CA SER A 21 -31.09 36.22 -9.01
C SER A 21 -29.85 36.00 -9.82
N THR A 22 -29.97 35.36 -10.94
CA THR A 22 -30.33 35.77 -12.32
C THR A 22 -29.29 36.58 -13.06
N GLU A 23 -28.91 35.94 -14.21
CA GLU A 23 -28.77 36.51 -15.58
C GLU A 23 -27.55 37.42 -15.84
N GLU A 24 -26.96 37.52 -16.96
CA GLU A 24 -27.21 37.11 -18.35
C GLU A 24 -25.97 37.43 -19.18
N GLN A 25 -25.74 36.60 -20.19
CA GLN A 25 -25.48 36.88 -21.61
C GLN A 25 -24.18 37.58 -22.08
N THR A 26 -23.66 36.96 -23.06
CA THR A 26 -23.40 37.17 -24.50
C THR A 26 -22.01 37.70 -24.79
N SER A 27 -21.30 37.31 -25.81
CA SER A 27 -21.49 37.08 -27.24
C SER A 27 -20.21 36.47 -27.83
N GLU A 28 -20.33 35.52 -28.70
CA GLU A 28 -20.01 35.49 -30.14
C GLU A 28 -18.73 36.24 -30.59
N GLU A 29 -17.82 35.51 -31.19
CA GLU A 29 -17.65 35.56 -32.63
C GLU A 29 -16.75 34.43 -33.16
N ALA A 30 -17.20 33.93 -34.26
CA ALA A 30 -16.67 32.90 -35.11
C ALA A 30 -15.40 33.28 -35.84
N SER A 31 -14.53 32.35 -36.11
CA SER A 31 -13.77 32.35 -37.36
C SER A 31 -13.54 30.92 -37.82
N THR A 32 -14.20 30.64 -38.90
CA THR A 32 -14.15 29.58 -39.87
C THR A 32 -12.76 29.46 -40.48
N GLU A 33 -12.20 28.27 -40.54
CA GLU A 33 -11.51 27.73 -41.72
C GLU A 33 -11.33 26.21 -41.58
N GLU A 34 -12.07 25.44 -42.38
CA GLU A 34 -11.81 24.12 -42.95
C GLU A 34 -11.33 24.28 -44.41
N PRO A 35 -10.90 23.23 -45.14
CA PRO A 35 -10.47 21.88 -44.77
C PRO A 35 -9.16 21.46 -45.47
N THR A 36 -8.51 20.42 -44.97
CA THR A 36 -7.69 19.58 -45.87
C THR A 36 -7.86 18.12 -45.48
N THR A 37 -8.63 17.45 -46.29
CA THR A 37 -8.78 16.01 -46.44
C THR A 37 -7.41 15.39 -46.74
N GLN A 38 -6.93 14.52 -45.84
CA GLN A 38 -6.04 13.43 -46.25
C GLN A 38 -6.57 12.12 -45.68
N GLU A 39 -7.09 11.37 -46.60
CA GLU A 39 -7.39 9.96 -46.59
C GLU A 39 -6.11 9.19 -46.22
N THR A 40 -6.08 8.58 -45.04
CA THR A 40 -5.13 7.53 -44.73
C THR A 40 -5.89 6.30 -44.27
N THR A 41 -5.79 5.29 -45.13
CA THR A 41 -6.06 3.86 -45.01
C THR A 41 -6.07 3.34 -43.56
N PRO A 42 -7.04 2.47 -43.18
CA PRO A 42 -7.01 1.78 -41.90
C PRO A 42 -5.87 0.76 -41.93
N GLU A 43 -4.79 1.07 -41.21
CA GLU A 43 -3.77 0.10 -40.85
C GLU A 43 -4.37 -0.89 -39.85
N GLU A 44 -4.27 -2.14 -40.23
CA GLU A 44 -4.54 -3.30 -39.39
C GLU A 44 -3.95 -3.11 -38.01
N THR A 45 -4.82 -3.07 -36.99
CA THR A 45 -4.42 -3.20 -35.61
C THR A 45 -4.00 -4.66 -35.38
N THR A 46 -2.76 -4.95 -35.71
CA THR A 46 -2.09 -6.11 -35.15
C THR A 46 -2.06 -5.92 -33.64
N THR A 47 -2.84 -6.70 -32.95
CA THR A 47 -2.76 -6.86 -31.50
C THR A 47 -1.42 -7.55 -31.21
N GLU A 48 -0.35 -6.77 -31.19
CA GLU A 48 0.87 -7.22 -30.53
C GLU A 48 0.56 -7.30 -29.02
N ALA A 49 0.64 -8.53 -28.53
CA ALA A 49 0.74 -8.76 -27.10
C ALA A 49 1.87 -7.87 -26.56
N PRO A 50 1.69 -7.23 -25.39
CA PRO A 50 2.73 -6.38 -24.83
C PRO A 50 3.99 -7.22 -24.70
N GLU A 51 5.01 -6.92 -25.49
CA GLU A 51 6.35 -7.42 -25.27
C GLU A 51 6.78 -6.96 -23.89
N TRP A 52 6.76 -7.90 -22.95
CA TRP A 52 7.37 -7.72 -21.64
C TRP A 52 8.85 -7.45 -21.90
N SER A 53 9.20 -6.18 -21.96
CA SER A 53 10.58 -5.75 -21.96
C SER A 53 11.18 -6.30 -20.66
N GLU A 54 11.99 -7.33 -20.80
CA GLU A 54 12.82 -7.86 -19.71
C GLU A 54 13.84 -6.77 -19.38
N GLN A 55 13.37 -5.82 -18.58
CA GLN A 55 14.20 -4.73 -18.12
C GLN A 55 15.22 -5.35 -17.16
N ALA A 56 16.47 -5.24 -17.54
CA ALA A 56 17.58 -5.71 -16.71
C ALA A 56 17.37 -5.17 -15.28
N PRO A 57 17.56 -5.99 -14.24
CA PRO A 57 17.35 -5.57 -12.86
C PRO A 57 18.17 -4.31 -12.59
N THR A 58 17.47 -3.25 -12.18
CA THR A 58 18.13 -2.05 -11.67
C THR A 58 18.82 -2.39 -10.35
N GLU A 59 19.76 -1.58 -9.89
CA GLU A 59 20.43 -1.81 -8.61
C GLU A 59 19.42 -2.00 -7.45
N ASP A 60 18.25 -1.35 -7.54
CA ASP A 60 17.18 -1.43 -6.52
C ASP A 60 16.45 -2.77 -6.53
N THR A 61 16.41 -3.48 -7.67
CA THR A 61 15.74 -4.78 -7.79
C THR A 61 16.68 -5.98 -7.65
N LYS A 62 17.99 -5.71 -7.52
CA LYS A 62 19.01 -6.77 -7.46
C LYS A 62 18.78 -7.70 -6.27
N GLY A 63 18.66 -8.97 -6.57
CA GLY A 63 18.42 -10.03 -5.59
C GLY A 63 16.97 -10.25 -5.23
N LEU A 64 16.04 -9.37 -5.65
CA LEU A 64 14.62 -9.56 -5.44
C LEU A 64 13.99 -10.43 -6.54
N THR A 65 13.06 -11.28 -6.16
CA THR A 65 12.22 -12.05 -7.08
C THR A 65 10.79 -11.58 -6.99
N PHE A 66 10.11 -11.56 -8.14
CA PHE A 66 8.77 -11.02 -8.27
C PHE A 66 7.83 -12.03 -8.95
N SER A 67 6.55 -11.93 -8.63
CA SER A 67 5.45 -12.64 -9.31
C SER A 67 4.40 -11.64 -9.73
N PHE A 68 4.02 -11.66 -11.00
CA PHE A 68 2.95 -10.82 -11.54
C PHE A 68 1.58 -11.37 -11.19
N SER A 69 0.61 -10.47 -10.99
CA SER A 69 -0.81 -10.80 -10.98
C SER A 69 -1.26 -11.26 -12.38
N GLU A 70 -2.40 -11.94 -12.45
CA GLU A 70 -2.95 -12.46 -13.73
C GLU A 70 -3.21 -11.36 -14.75
N ASP A 71 -3.54 -10.15 -14.30
CA ASP A 71 -3.77 -8.98 -15.15
C ASP A 71 -2.48 -8.21 -15.51
N GLY A 72 -1.33 -8.60 -14.94
CA GLY A 72 -0.04 -7.95 -15.16
C GLY A 72 0.07 -6.53 -14.60
N GLN A 73 -0.94 -6.02 -13.87
CA GLN A 73 -0.96 -4.65 -13.36
C GLN A 73 -0.19 -4.50 -12.04
N THR A 74 -0.09 -5.58 -11.28
CA THR A 74 0.58 -5.59 -9.98
C THR A 74 1.57 -6.72 -9.84
N VAL A 75 2.53 -6.56 -8.93
CA VAL A 75 3.52 -7.59 -8.61
C VAL A 75 3.64 -7.76 -7.10
N SER A 76 3.97 -8.98 -6.72
CA SER A 76 4.37 -9.36 -5.36
C SER A 76 5.86 -9.63 -5.31
N VAL A 77 6.53 -9.16 -4.26
CA VAL A 77 7.89 -9.63 -3.93
C VAL A 77 7.78 -11.03 -3.34
N THR A 78 8.39 -12.02 -3.98
CA THR A 78 8.27 -13.42 -3.59
C THR A 78 9.52 -14.00 -2.94
N GLY A 79 10.66 -13.31 -3.07
CA GLY A 79 11.90 -13.78 -2.47
C GLY A 79 13.05 -12.78 -2.60
N PHE A 80 14.17 -13.16 -1.95
CA PHE A 80 15.41 -12.42 -1.96
C PHE A 80 16.62 -13.39 -1.88
N ASP A 81 17.67 -13.13 -2.64
CA ASP A 81 18.85 -14.01 -2.74
C ASP A 81 19.88 -13.80 -1.62
N GLY A 82 19.65 -12.82 -0.71
CA GLY A 82 20.57 -12.54 0.39
C GLY A 82 21.80 -11.71 0.01
N SER A 83 21.83 -11.11 -1.16
CA SER A 83 23.01 -10.43 -1.71
C SER A 83 23.35 -9.09 -1.07
N ARG A 84 22.42 -8.51 -0.28
CA ARG A 84 22.56 -7.17 0.34
C ARG A 84 22.08 -7.15 1.78
N SER A 85 22.63 -6.22 2.56
CA SER A 85 22.20 -5.96 3.94
C SER A 85 21.09 -4.91 4.04
N ILE A 86 21.04 -3.95 3.12
CA ILE A 86 19.98 -2.96 3.01
C ILE A 86 19.14 -3.32 1.79
N VAL A 87 17.85 -3.53 2.02
CA VAL A 87 16.89 -3.90 0.98
C VAL A 87 15.88 -2.77 0.81
N GLU A 88 15.97 -2.10 -0.33
CA GLU A 88 14.93 -1.20 -0.81
C GLU A 88 14.01 -1.95 -1.77
N ILE A 89 12.72 -2.01 -1.45
CA ILE A 89 11.72 -2.59 -2.35
C ILE A 89 11.27 -1.49 -3.29
N PRO A 90 11.32 -1.69 -4.63
CA PRO A 90 10.90 -0.65 -5.57
C PRO A 90 9.39 -0.48 -5.57
N GLN A 91 8.91 0.71 -5.93
CA GLN A 91 7.46 0.98 -6.08
C GLN A 91 6.86 0.27 -7.31
N THR A 92 7.67 0.04 -8.33
CA THR A 92 7.27 -0.59 -9.58
C THR A 92 8.33 -1.57 -10.06
N TYR A 93 7.93 -2.60 -10.75
CA TYR A 93 8.80 -3.56 -11.41
C TYR A 93 8.22 -3.87 -12.80
N SER A 94 9.00 -3.68 -13.85
CA SER A 94 8.56 -3.85 -15.25
C SER A 94 7.23 -3.16 -15.57
N GLY A 95 7.05 -1.93 -15.07
CA GLY A 95 5.84 -1.13 -15.28
C GLY A 95 4.65 -1.48 -14.38
N ALA A 96 4.65 -2.63 -13.70
CA ALA A 96 3.62 -3.01 -12.74
C ALA A 96 3.92 -2.48 -11.33
N LYS A 97 2.87 -2.19 -10.56
CA LYS A 97 3.02 -1.68 -9.17
C LYS A 97 3.33 -2.81 -8.21
N VAL A 98 4.28 -2.59 -7.30
CA VAL A 98 4.53 -3.50 -6.19
C VAL A 98 3.49 -3.23 -5.09
N THR A 99 2.60 -4.19 -4.88
CA THR A 99 1.47 -4.05 -3.94
C THR A 99 1.53 -5.00 -2.76
N SER A 100 2.38 -6.01 -2.82
CA SER A 100 2.46 -7.00 -1.76
C SER A 100 3.84 -7.64 -1.61
N ILE A 101 4.09 -8.15 -0.41
CA ILE A 101 5.22 -9.01 -0.08
C ILE A 101 4.64 -10.39 0.26
N ALA A 102 5.11 -11.43 -0.39
CA ALA A 102 4.59 -12.78 -0.21
C ALA A 102 4.98 -13.38 1.15
N THR A 103 4.28 -14.44 1.52
CA THR A 103 4.61 -15.24 2.71
C THR A 103 6.04 -15.74 2.65
N GLY A 104 6.82 -15.46 3.69
CA GLY A 104 8.20 -15.92 3.82
C GLY A 104 9.20 -15.35 2.81
N ALA A 105 8.88 -14.25 2.11
CA ALA A 105 9.71 -13.71 1.03
C ALA A 105 11.18 -13.44 1.44
N PHE A 106 11.40 -13.01 2.67
CA PHE A 106 12.75 -12.75 3.23
C PHE A 106 13.09 -13.68 4.40
N ARG A 107 12.33 -14.75 4.59
CA ARG A 107 12.52 -15.63 5.75
C ARG A 107 13.93 -16.18 5.83
N GLY A 108 14.54 -16.06 7.03
CA GLY A 108 15.85 -16.60 7.32
C GLY A 108 17.04 -15.85 6.68
N GLN A 109 16.80 -14.66 6.17
CA GLN A 109 17.84 -13.81 5.60
C GLN A 109 18.68 -13.16 6.71
N THR A 110 19.81 -13.76 7.04
CA THR A 110 20.65 -13.37 8.18
C THR A 110 21.52 -12.14 7.94
N MET A 111 21.63 -11.67 6.70
CA MET A 111 22.45 -10.53 6.32
C MET A 111 21.68 -9.20 6.27
N ILE A 112 20.35 -9.25 6.20
CA ILE A 112 19.53 -8.03 6.10
C ILE A 112 19.52 -7.32 7.43
N THR A 113 19.93 -6.05 7.43
CA THR A 113 19.89 -5.14 8.60
C THR A 113 18.76 -4.15 8.51
N ASP A 114 18.44 -3.71 7.30
CA ASP A 114 17.46 -2.64 7.03
C ASP A 114 16.56 -3.02 5.85
N VAL A 115 15.26 -2.75 6.00
CA VAL A 115 14.25 -2.94 4.93
C VAL A 115 13.44 -1.67 4.78
N ILE A 116 13.35 -1.18 3.56
CA ILE A 116 12.53 -0.03 3.18
C ILE A 116 11.41 -0.53 2.28
N ILE A 117 10.18 -0.46 2.78
CA ILE A 117 8.97 -0.85 2.04
C ILE A 117 8.36 0.42 1.47
N PRO A 118 8.10 0.52 0.15
CA PRO A 118 7.60 1.73 -0.47
C PRO A 118 6.10 1.93 -0.25
N GLU A 119 5.65 3.16 -0.43
CA GLU A 119 4.21 3.46 -0.56
C GLU A 119 3.62 2.68 -1.75
N GLY A 120 2.36 2.23 -1.57
CA GLY A 120 1.68 1.37 -2.54
C GLY A 120 1.62 -0.10 -2.14
N VAL A 121 2.52 -0.56 -1.26
CA VAL A 121 2.40 -1.89 -0.65
C VAL A 121 1.24 -1.87 0.35
N THR A 122 0.28 -2.78 0.18
CA THR A 122 -0.92 -2.89 1.01
C THR A 122 -0.95 -4.15 1.87
N TYR A 123 -0.21 -5.17 1.46
CA TYR A 123 -0.18 -6.47 2.14
C TYR A 123 1.24 -6.97 2.37
N ILE A 124 1.51 -7.47 3.59
CA ILE A 124 2.74 -8.16 3.92
C ILE A 124 2.38 -9.56 4.44
N GLY A 125 2.90 -10.57 3.78
CA GLY A 125 2.60 -11.97 4.05
C GLY A 125 3.11 -12.46 5.40
N ARG A 126 2.56 -13.59 5.84
CA ARG A 126 2.98 -14.28 7.06
C ARG A 126 4.49 -14.58 7.01
N GLU A 127 5.16 -14.43 8.15
CA GLU A 127 6.58 -14.78 8.32
C GLU A 127 7.51 -14.12 7.28
N ALA A 128 7.09 -13.01 6.66
CA ALA A 128 7.84 -12.43 5.55
C ALA A 128 9.31 -12.11 5.92
N PHE A 129 9.56 -11.69 7.15
CA PHE A 129 10.91 -11.38 7.66
C PHE A 129 11.32 -12.28 8.84
N ALA A 130 10.61 -13.38 9.10
CA ALA A 130 10.91 -14.25 10.23
C ALA A 130 12.33 -14.83 10.12
N GLY A 131 13.07 -14.82 11.22
CA GLY A 131 14.43 -15.35 11.27
C GLY A 131 15.50 -14.48 10.60
N CYS A 132 15.19 -13.25 10.21
CA CYS A 132 16.19 -12.27 9.76
C CYS A 132 16.99 -11.78 10.97
N SER A 133 18.02 -12.54 11.36
CA SER A 133 18.71 -12.35 12.65
C SER A 133 19.53 -11.07 12.78
N ALA A 134 19.80 -10.36 11.69
CA ALA A 134 20.47 -9.07 11.69
C ALA A 134 19.49 -7.88 11.52
N LEU A 135 18.19 -8.10 11.33
CA LEU A 135 17.21 -7.06 11.00
C LEU A 135 16.92 -6.18 12.22
N VAL A 136 17.32 -4.92 12.14
CA VAL A 136 17.16 -3.93 13.21
C VAL A 136 16.26 -2.76 12.84
N HIS A 137 16.11 -2.47 11.54
CA HIS A 137 15.28 -1.37 11.07
C HIS A 137 14.34 -1.82 9.94
N VAL A 138 13.06 -1.44 10.08
CA VAL A 138 12.06 -1.65 9.02
C VAL A 138 11.24 -0.38 8.88
N GLN A 139 11.22 0.18 7.68
CA GLN A 139 10.33 1.28 7.32
C GLN A 139 9.07 0.71 6.68
N ILE A 140 7.94 0.83 7.36
CA ILE A 140 6.64 0.33 6.89
C ILE A 140 5.77 1.54 6.52
N PRO A 141 5.30 1.66 5.27
CA PRO A 141 4.49 2.77 4.82
C PRO A 141 3.05 2.69 5.37
N THR A 142 2.37 3.83 5.40
CA THR A 142 0.99 3.92 5.91
C THR A 142 -0.03 3.21 5.01
N THR A 143 0.34 2.91 3.78
CA THR A 143 -0.50 2.15 2.83
C THR A 143 -0.68 0.69 3.19
N VAL A 144 0.19 0.13 4.05
CA VAL A 144 0.03 -1.25 4.54
C VAL A 144 -1.21 -1.35 5.41
N THR A 145 -2.21 -2.10 4.96
CA THR A 145 -3.49 -2.32 5.65
C THR A 145 -3.66 -3.75 6.17
N GLN A 146 -2.80 -4.67 5.76
CA GLN A 146 -2.85 -6.07 6.19
C GLN A 146 -1.44 -6.62 6.41
N VAL A 147 -1.24 -7.28 7.53
CA VAL A 147 0.00 -7.98 7.88
C VAL A 147 -0.28 -9.41 8.32
N GLY A 148 0.55 -10.33 7.87
CA GLY A 148 0.50 -11.72 8.29
C GLY A 148 1.07 -11.93 9.70
N ALA A 149 0.73 -13.07 10.30
CA ALA A 149 1.26 -13.44 11.62
C ALA A 149 2.78 -13.70 11.55
N ASN A 150 3.45 -13.55 12.68
CA ASN A 150 4.86 -13.86 12.88
C ASN A 150 5.81 -13.11 11.92
N LEU A 151 5.40 -11.92 11.51
CA LEU A 151 6.09 -11.15 10.47
C LEU A 151 7.58 -10.96 10.75
N PHE A 152 7.94 -10.65 12.00
CA PHE A 152 9.30 -10.38 12.46
C PHE A 152 9.81 -11.38 13.50
N GLU A 153 9.21 -12.56 13.59
CA GLU A 153 9.58 -13.56 14.59
C GLU A 153 11.08 -13.89 14.51
N GLY A 154 11.77 -13.81 15.65
CA GLY A 154 13.20 -14.12 15.74
C GLY A 154 14.12 -13.05 15.12
N THR A 155 13.63 -11.81 15.00
CA THR A 155 14.45 -10.66 14.60
C THR A 155 14.77 -9.76 15.80
N PRO A 156 15.88 -9.03 15.78
CA PRO A 156 16.14 -7.95 16.75
C PRO A 156 15.06 -6.86 16.69
N TYR A 157 14.53 -6.57 15.49
CA TYR A 157 13.44 -5.62 15.31
C TYR A 157 12.19 -6.00 16.11
N ASP A 158 11.81 -7.29 16.15
CA ASP A 158 10.67 -7.77 16.92
C ASP A 158 10.80 -7.45 18.42
N SER A 159 12.03 -7.46 18.93
CA SER A 159 12.34 -7.10 20.33
C SER A 159 12.12 -5.60 20.63
N THR A 160 12.10 -4.75 19.61
CA THR A 160 11.81 -3.31 19.76
C THR A 160 10.31 -3.04 19.85
N LEU A 161 9.49 -3.97 19.36
CA LEU A 161 8.04 -3.91 19.40
C LEU A 161 7.56 -4.36 20.78
N THR A 162 7.65 -3.46 21.76
CA THR A 162 7.32 -3.75 23.17
C THR A 162 5.86 -3.42 23.49
N GLY A 163 5.26 -4.19 24.41
CA GLY A 163 3.90 -3.99 24.91
C GLY A 163 3.05 -5.25 24.83
N GLU A 164 1.98 -5.28 25.62
CA GLU A 164 1.00 -6.38 25.61
C GLU A 164 0.26 -6.45 24.27
N VAL A 165 0.08 -5.30 23.64
CA VAL A 165 -0.59 -5.15 22.35
C VAL A 165 0.29 -4.33 21.42
N VAL A 166 0.66 -4.90 20.30
CA VAL A 166 1.51 -4.26 19.31
C VAL A 166 0.71 -3.99 18.05
N TYR A 167 0.75 -2.75 17.59
CA TYR A 167 0.15 -2.31 16.34
C TYR A 167 1.21 -1.90 15.33
N ILE A 168 0.98 -2.25 14.07
CA ILE A 168 1.70 -1.74 12.91
C ILE A 168 0.67 -0.98 12.08
N ASN A 169 0.83 0.33 11.90
CA ASN A 169 -0.10 1.20 11.16
C ASN A 169 -1.58 0.98 11.56
N SER A 170 -1.90 0.95 12.85
CA SER A 170 -3.25 0.66 13.36
C SER A 170 -3.76 -0.78 13.16
N ILE A 171 -2.95 -1.68 12.60
CA ILE A 171 -3.26 -3.09 12.50
C ILE A 171 -2.77 -3.80 13.75
N LEU A 172 -3.62 -4.58 14.38
CA LEU A 172 -3.21 -5.43 15.49
C LEU A 172 -2.24 -6.50 14.99
N TYR A 173 -0.96 -6.36 15.32
CA TYR A 173 0.08 -7.31 14.94
C TYR A 173 0.23 -8.45 15.92
N ARG A 174 0.28 -8.12 17.23
CA ARG A 174 0.50 -9.08 18.30
C ARG A 174 -0.25 -8.70 19.58
N CYS A 175 -0.85 -9.68 20.23
CA CYS A 175 -1.35 -9.62 21.58
C CYS A 175 -0.55 -10.61 22.41
N GLN A 176 0.24 -10.17 23.35
CA GLN A 176 0.81 -11.05 24.38
C GLN A 176 -0.23 -11.22 25.49
N SER A 177 -0.92 -12.33 25.49
CA SER A 177 -1.62 -12.74 26.70
C SER A 177 -0.60 -13.44 27.60
N ASP A 178 -0.06 -12.73 28.57
CA ASP A 178 0.64 -13.36 29.65
C ASP A 178 -0.38 -14.19 30.43
N ALA A 179 -0.50 -15.44 30.01
CA ALA A 179 -1.14 -16.48 30.83
C ALA A 179 -0.17 -16.89 31.93
N THR A 180 0.27 -15.93 32.75
CA THR A 180 0.79 -16.25 34.06
C THR A 180 -0.40 -16.27 35.00
N THR A 181 -1.19 -17.34 34.90
CA THR A 181 -2.03 -17.75 35.99
C THR A 181 -1.09 -18.22 37.11
N VAL A 182 -0.83 -17.35 38.04
CA VAL A 182 -0.24 -17.74 39.31
C VAL A 182 -1.30 -18.58 40.04
N ALA A 183 -0.97 -19.83 40.22
CA ALA A 183 -1.73 -20.74 41.07
C ALA A 183 -1.48 -20.42 42.54
#